data_9b15ab66cb5b4b6aa031c8da077eec26
#
_entry.id   9b15ab66cb5b4b6aa031c8da077eec26
#
_cell.length_a   1.000
_cell.length_b   1.000
_cell.length_c   1.000
_cell.angle_alpha   90.00
_cell.angle_beta   90.00
_cell.angle_gamma   90.00
#
_symmetry.space_group_name_H-M   'P 1'
#
loop_
_entity.id
_entity.type
_entity.pdbx_description
1 polymer ?
#
loop_
_entity_poly.entity_id
_entity_poly.type
_entity_poly.pdbx_seq_one_letter_code
_entity_poly.pdbx_strand_id
1 'polypeptide(L)'
;MELNGVKRIAVVGASEDRRKYGNKIVRDLLSKGFEVYPVNPKSENIEGVKCYRDIEELPRDVDLIVFVVPPEVGIQVADKAIKLGFNRLWFQPGAGSKQIEDLIKNNGVEYSIGRCIMVETSF
;
A
#
# COMPACT_ATOMS: atom_id res chain seq x y z
N MET A 1 2.18 -2.57 -14.33
CA MET A 1 3.20 -2.94 -13.33
C MET A 1 3.22 -4.45 -13.13
N GLU A 2 4.39 -5.04 -13.17
CA GLU A 2 4.55 -6.46 -12.89
C GLU A 2 4.85 -6.68 -11.42
N LEU A 3 4.37 -7.80 -10.87
CA LEU A 3 4.53 -8.14 -9.47
C LEU A 3 5.60 -9.21 -9.24
N ASN A 4 6.36 -9.56 -10.27
CA ASN A 4 7.44 -10.54 -10.15
C ASN A 4 8.49 -10.07 -9.14
N GLY A 5 8.83 -10.95 -8.21
CA GLY A 5 9.83 -10.64 -7.19
C GLY A 5 9.30 -9.80 -6.02
N VAL A 6 8.04 -9.39 -6.03
CA VAL A 6 7.44 -8.68 -4.90
C VAL A 6 7.22 -9.65 -3.75
N LYS A 7 7.77 -9.33 -2.57
CA LYS A 7 7.65 -10.15 -1.36
C LYS A 7 7.16 -9.34 -0.17
N ARG A 8 7.54 -8.09 -0.07
CA ARG A 8 7.24 -7.19 1.07
C ARG A 8 6.31 -6.09 0.64
N ILE A 9 5.09 -6.12 1.17
CA ILE A 9 4.02 -5.21 0.77
C ILE A 9 3.53 -4.41 1.97
N ALA A 10 3.60 -3.08 1.87
CA ALA A 10 2.99 -2.20 2.85
C ALA A 10 1.56 -1.87 2.44
N VAL A 11 0.66 -1.74 3.42
CA VAL A 11 -0.74 -1.41 3.18
C VAL A 11 -1.08 -0.14 3.94
N VAL A 12 -1.18 0.98 3.22
CA VAL A 12 -1.58 2.27 3.78
C VAL A 12 -3.10 2.32 3.84
N GLY A 13 -3.65 2.49 5.05
CA GLY A 13 -5.08 2.39 5.29
C GLY A 13 -5.49 1.02 5.84
N ALA A 14 -4.53 0.24 6.33
CA ALA A 14 -4.81 -1.00 7.04
C ALA A 14 -5.63 -0.71 8.30
N SER A 15 -6.43 -1.66 8.72
CA SER A 15 -7.34 -1.49 9.87
C SER A 15 -7.41 -2.76 10.72
N GLU A 16 -7.60 -2.59 12.03
CA GLU A 16 -7.92 -3.70 12.92
C GLU A 16 -9.36 -4.18 12.73
N ASP A 17 -10.23 -3.33 12.19
CA ASP A 17 -11.63 -3.67 11.96
C ASP A 17 -11.75 -4.64 10.77
N ARG A 18 -12.11 -5.89 11.08
CA ARG A 18 -12.18 -6.96 10.09
C ARG A 18 -13.25 -6.77 9.03
N ARG A 19 -14.18 -5.84 9.24
CA ARG A 19 -15.21 -5.50 8.27
C ARG A 19 -14.69 -4.54 7.20
N LYS A 20 -13.61 -3.84 7.48
CA LYS A 20 -13.04 -2.85 6.56
C LYS A 20 -12.15 -3.49 5.50
N TYR A 21 -12.13 -2.87 4.35
CA TYR A 21 -11.38 -3.33 3.18
C TYR A 21 -9.87 -3.40 3.44
N GLY A 22 -9.35 -2.42 4.19
CA GLY A 22 -7.93 -2.41 4.55
C GLY A 22 -7.50 -3.62 5.37
N ASN A 23 -8.40 -4.15 6.21
CA ASN A 23 -8.13 -5.38 6.96
C ASN A 23 -8.19 -6.60 6.03
N LYS A 24 -9.19 -6.65 5.14
CA LYS A 24 -9.33 -7.78 4.20
C LYS A 24 -8.09 -7.94 3.33
N ILE A 25 -7.51 -6.84 2.88
CA ILE A 25 -6.29 -6.85 2.07
C ILE A 25 -5.13 -7.42 2.88
N VAL A 26 -4.96 -6.98 4.13
CA VAL A 26 -3.90 -7.50 5.00
C VAL A 26 -4.03 -9.01 5.17
N ARG A 27 -5.23 -9.50 5.50
CA ARG A 27 -5.47 -10.94 5.68
C ARG A 27 -5.21 -11.73 4.40
N ASP A 28 -5.67 -11.21 3.28
CA ASP A 28 -5.51 -11.87 1.99
C ASP A 28 -4.03 -12.02 1.62
N LEU A 29 -3.28 -10.94 1.71
CA LEU A 29 -1.85 -10.95 1.38
C LEU A 29 -1.06 -11.84 2.32
N LEU A 30 -1.37 -11.83 3.63
CA LEU A 30 -0.75 -12.74 4.59
C LEU A 30 -1.02 -14.19 4.22
N SER A 31 -2.26 -14.51 3.85
CA SER A 31 -2.63 -15.88 3.48
C SER A 31 -1.91 -16.38 2.23
N LYS A 32 -1.46 -15.47 1.38
CA LYS A 32 -0.71 -15.78 0.16
C LYS A 32 0.81 -15.87 0.39
N GLY A 33 1.27 -15.65 1.62
CA GLY A 33 2.68 -15.77 1.97
C GLY A 33 3.51 -14.51 1.84
N PHE A 34 2.88 -13.37 1.57
CA PHE A 34 3.61 -12.09 1.55
C PHE A 34 3.99 -11.64 2.96
N GLU A 35 5.10 -10.93 3.08
CA GLU A 35 5.40 -10.16 4.28
C GLU A 35 4.60 -8.86 4.19
N VAL A 36 3.73 -8.62 5.16
CA VAL A 36 2.83 -7.47 5.14
C VAL A 36 3.21 -6.47 6.22
N TYR A 37 3.25 -5.21 5.83
CA TYR A 37 3.61 -4.07 6.68
C TYR A 37 2.40 -3.13 6.75
N PRO A 38 1.46 -3.37 7.67
CA PRO A 38 0.30 -2.49 7.81
C PRO A 38 0.72 -1.11 8.27
N VAL A 39 0.10 -0.07 7.73
CA VAL A 39 0.35 1.31 8.14
C VAL A 39 -0.95 1.95 8.60
N ASN A 40 -1.00 2.33 9.87
CA ASN A 40 -2.14 3.02 10.48
C ASN A 40 -1.64 3.74 11.74
N PRO A 41 -1.85 5.06 11.87
CA PRO A 41 -1.33 5.82 13.02
C PRO A 41 -1.96 5.45 14.36
N LYS A 42 -3.06 4.69 14.36
CA LYS A 42 -3.83 4.38 15.57
C LYS A 42 -3.68 2.96 16.06
N SER A 43 -2.92 2.11 15.38
CA SER A 43 -2.79 0.69 15.72
C SER A 43 -1.35 0.30 15.93
N GLU A 44 -1.11 -0.61 16.88
CA GLU A 44 0.21 -1.19 17.12
C GLU A 44 0.40 -2.52 16.39
N ASN A 45 -0.68 -3.28 16.26
CA ASN A 45 -0.70 -4.58 15.59
C ASN A 45 -1.99 -4.73 14.80
N ILE A 46 -1.90 -5.36 13.64
CA ILE A 46 -3.06 -5.70 12.81
C ILE A 46 -2.87 -7.13 12.34
N GLU A 47 -3.84 -8.00 12.61
CA GLU A 47 -3.82 -9.41 12.23
C GLU A 47 -2.54 -10.13 12.66
N GLY A 48 -2.05 -9.80 13.85
CA GLY A 48 -0.88 -10.46 14.41
C GLY A 48 0.47 -9.96 13.93
N VAL A 49 0.50 -8.96 13.05
CA VAL A 49 1.77 -8.37 12.59
C VAL A 49 1.90 -6.93 13.05
N LYS A 50 3.14 -6.48 13.21
CA LYS A 50 3.44 -5.12 13.63
C LYS A 50 2.86 -4.12 12.66
N CYS A 51 2.16 -3.11 13.21
CA CYS A 51 1.65 -1.98 12.45
C CYS A 51 2.60 -0.78 12.61
N TYR A 52 2.81 -0.07 11.51
CA TYR A 52 3.66 1.12 11.48
C TYR A 52 2.78 2.36 11.47
N ARG A 53 3.18 3.39 12.19
CA ARG A 53 2.38 4.62 12.28
C ARG A 53 2.43 5.44 11.01
N ASP A 54 3.55 5.37 10.31
CA ASP A 54 3.83 6.21 9.15
C ASP A 54 4.77 5.48 8.21
N ILE A 55 4.73 5.81 6.93
CA ILE A 55 5.63 5.18 5.96
C ILE A 55 7.10 5.50 6.21
N GLU A 56 7.41 6.56 6.94
CA GLU A 56 8.80 6.85 7.34
C GLU A 56 9.41 5.74 8.18
N GLU A 57 8.58 5.03 8.95
CA GLU A 57 9.02 3.95 9.82
C GLU A 57 9.21 2.62 9.08
N LEU A 58 8.76 2.52 7.84
CA LEU A 58 8.88 1.29 7.06
C LEU A 58 10.34 0.98 6.72
N PRO A 59 10.71 -0.32 6.73
CA PRO A 59 11.99 -0.73 6.14
C PRO A 59 12.05 -0.29 4.68
N ARG A 60 13.22 0.11 4.23
CA ARG A 60 13.39 0.61 2.85
C ARG A 60 13.40 -0.50 1.81
N ASP A 61 13.45 -1.76 2.23
CA ASP A 61 13.35 -2.92 1.34
C ASP A 61 11.90 -3.38 1.11
N VAL A 62 10.91 -2.62 1.55
CA VAL A 62 9.52 -2.84 1.16
C VAL A 62 9.41 -2.67 -0.37
N ASP A 63 8.85 -3.68 -1.03
CA ASP A 63 8.82 -3.75 -2.49
C ASP A 63 7.67 -2.97 -3.12
N LEU A 64 6.56 -2.85 -2.41
CA LEU A 64 5.32 -2.28 -2.94
C LEU A 64 4.53 -1.63 -1.82
N ILE A 65 3.97 -0.45 -2.09
CA ILE A 65 3.02 0.20 -1.17
C ILE A 65 1.65 0.20 -1.81
N VAL A 66 0.69 -0.43 -1.13
CA VAL A 66 -0.72 -0.49 -1.54
C VAL A 66 -1.50 0.58 -0.77
N PHE A 67 -2.25 1.39 -1.50
CA PHE A 67 -3.04 2.49 -0.91
C PHE A 67 -4.51 2.11 -0.88
N VAL A 68 -5.10 2.16 0.32
CA VAL A 68 -6.52 1.87 0.58
C VAL A 68 -7.17 3.05 1.31
N VAL A 69 -6.69 4.26 1.06
CA VAL A 69 -7.19 5.50 1.66
C VAL A 69 -7.81 6.38 0.59
N PRO A 70 -8.67 7.35 0.97
CA PRO A 70 -9.20 8.31 -0.01
C PRO A 70 -8.08 9.06 -0.73
N PRO A 71 -8.30 9.47 -1.99
CA PRO A 71 -7.24 10.12 -2.79
C PRO A 71 -6.63 11.37 -2.15
N GLU A 72 -7.43 12.16 -1.44
CA GLU A 72 -6.95 13.39 -0.79
C GLU A 72 -5.98 13.10 0.35
N VAL A 73 -6.07 11.93 0.97
CA VAL A 73 -5.09 11.46 1.96
C VAL A 73 -3.93 10.79 1.23
N GLY A 74 -4.26 9.94 0.26
CA GLY A 74 -3.28 9.14 -0.48
C GLY A 74 -2.25 9.98 -1.21
N ILE A 75 -2.64 11.14 -1.76
CA ILE A 75 -1.71 11.98 -2.50
C ILE A 75 -0.58 12.50 -1.61
N GLN A 76 -0.89 12.83 -0.36
CA GLN A 76 0.13 13.29 0.59
C GLN A 76 1.10 12.19 0.96
N VAL A 77 0.58 10.99 1.19
CA VAL A 77 1.40 9.82 1.52
C VAL A 77 2.23 9.41 0.30
N ALA A 78 1.66 9.45 -0.89
CA ALA A 78 2.38 9.12 -2.13
C ALA A 78 3.56 10.08 -2.36
N ASP A 79 3.35 11.38 -2.19
CA ASP A 79 4.42 12.37 -2.32
C ASP A 79 5.56 12.06 -1.35
N LYS A 80 5.22 11.76 -0.11
CA LYS A 80 6.20 11.39 0.91
C LYS A 80 6.92 10.09 0.56
N ALA A 81 6.19 9.09 0.06
CA ALA A 81 6.76 7.81 -0.34
C ALA A 81 7.81 8.00 -1.44
N ILE A 82 7.51 8.82 -2.43
CA ILE A 82 8.43 9.13 -3.52
C ILE A 82 9.70 9.78 -2.98
N LYS A 83 9.56 10.74 -2.08
CA LYS A 83 10.71 11.44 -1.46
C LYS A 83 11.57 10.50 -0.61
N LEU A 84 10.97 9.47 -0.03
CA LEU A 84 11.69 8.46 0.75
C LEU A 84 12.35 7.38 -0.12
N GLY A 85 12.12 7.40 -1.42
CA GLY A 85 12.74 6.46 -2.34
C GLY A 85 11.94 5.22 -2.66
N PHE A 86 10.70 5.11 -2.19
CA PHE A 86 9.82 4.02 -2.60
C PHE A 86 9.38 4.26 -4.04
N ASN A 87 9.48 3.23 -4.87
CA ASN A 87 9.31 3.40 -6.31
C ASN A 87 8.26 2.50 -6.96
N ARG A 88 7.42 1.84 -6.16
CA ARG A 88 6.28 1.05 -6.64
C ARG A 88 5.07 1.35 -5.77
N LEU A 89 4.07 2.00 -6.37
CA LEU A 89 2.86 2.43 -5.67
C LEU A 89 1.63 1.84 -6.33
N TRP A 90 0.75 1.26 -5.54
CA TRP A 90 -0.46 0.59 -6.02
C TRP A 90 -1.68 1.21 -5.36
N PHE A 91 -2.57 1.78 -6.16
CA PHE A 91 -3.78 2.42 -5.66
C PHE A 91 -4.98 1.54 -5.96
N GLN A 92 -5.61 1.03 -4.90
CA GLN A 92 -6.81 0.21 -5.01
C GLN A 92 -7.95 0.96 -5.70
N PRO A 93 -8.96 0.26 -6.24
CA PRO A 93 -10.12 0.94 -6.82
C PRO A 93 -10.69 1.97 -5.85
N GLY A 94 -10.86 3.21 -6.33
CA GLY A 94 -11.34 4.33 -5.52
C GLY A 94 -10.26 5.09 -4.75
N ALA A 95 -9.02 4.61 -4.73
CA ALA A 95 -7.93 5.28 -4.02
C ALA A 95 -7.09 6.20 -4.91
N GLY A 96 -7.23 6.10 -6.23
CA GLY A 96 -6.48 6.92 -7.17
C GLY A 96 -7.22 8.18 -7.60
N SER A 97 -6.50 9.08 -8.26
CA SER A 97 -7.06 10.29 -8.85
C SER A 97 -6.15 10.76 -9.97
N LYS A 98 -6.64 11.74 -10.75
CA LYS A 98 -5.81 12.34 -11.80
C LYS A 98 -4.59 13.04 -11.21
N GLN A 99 -4.76 13.72 -10.09
CA GLN A 99 -3.66 14.41 -9.41
C GLN A 99 -2.59 13.42 -8.95
N ILE A 100 -2.99 12.27 -8.42
CA ILE A 100 -2.07 11.22 -8.03
C ILE A 100 -1.32 10.69 -9.24
N GLU A 101 -2.04 10.42 -10.33
CA GLU A 101 -1.43 9.92 -11.56
C GLU A 101 -0.39 10.91 -12.08
N ASP A 102 -0.72 12.19 -12.12
CA ASP A 102 0.20 13.23 -12.58
C ASP A 102 1.45 13.31 -11.71
N LEU A 103 1.28 13.24 -10.38
CA LEU A 103 2.39 13.24 -9.43
C LEU A 103 3.36 12.08 -9.71
N ILE A 104 2.82 10.87 -9.89
CA ILE A 104 3.62 9.66 -10.09
C ILE A 104 4.34 9.72 -11.43
N LYS A 105 3.64 10.11 -12.49
CA LYS A 105 4.23 10.21 -13.83
C LYS A 105 5.37 11.22 -13.87
N ASN A 106 5.20 12.35 -13.19
CA ASN A 106 6.22 13.40 -13.13
C ASN A 106 7.46 12.96 -12.37
N ASN A 107 7.38 11.92 -11.55
CA ASN A 107 8.49 11.43 -10.75
C ASN A 107 9.03 10.06 -11.21
N GLY A 108 8.53 9.51 -12.30
CA GLY A 108 9.04 8.28 -12.89
C GLY A 108 8.86 7.04 -12.02
N VAL A 109 7.85 7.00 -11.17
CA VAL A 109 7.57 5.88 -10.27
C VAL A 109 6.66 4.87 -10.95
N GLU A 110 6.93 3.58 -10.74
CA GLU A 110 6.03 2.52 -11.20
C GLU A 110 4.74 2.57 -10.41
N TYR A 111 3.60 2.40 -11.09
CA TYR A 111 2.31 2.49 -10.42
C TYR A 111 1.23 1.66 -11.09
N SER A 112 0.19 1.37 -10.32
CA SER A 112 -1.07 0.84 -10.81
C SER A 112 -2.20 1.61 -10.14
N ILE A 113 -3.23 1.95 -10.90
CA ILE A 113 -4.43 2.62 -10.38
C ILE A 113 -5.66 1.85 -10.88
N GLY A 114 -6.56 1.52 -9.97
CA GLY A 114 -7.87 0.95 -10.31
C GLY A 114 -7.93 -0.57 -10.35
N ARG A 115 -6.82 -1.27 -10.13
CA ARG A 115 -6.80 -2.74 -10.04
C ARG A 115 -6.75 -3.17 -8.59
N CYS A 116 -7.40 -4.29 -8.27
CA CYS A 116 -7.39 -4.85 -6.92
C CYS A 116 -6.18 -5.75 -6.72
N ILE A 117 -5.35 -5.44 -5.72
CA ILE A 117 -4.14 -6.22 -5.43
C ILE A 117 -4.47 -7.68 -5.08
N MET A 118 -5.62 -7.93 -4.44
CA MET A 118 -6.03 -9.29 -4.10
C MET A 118 -6.29 -10.15 -5.34
N VAL A 119 -6.81 -9.54 -6.39
CA VAL A 119 -7.04 -10.24 -7.66
C VAL A 119 -5.73 -10.46 -8.40
N GLU A 120 -4.89 -9.44 -8.47
CA GLU A 120 -3.65 -9.49 -9.25
C GLU A 120 -2.56 -10.35 -8.59
N THR A 121 -2.72 -10.69 -7.32
CA THR A 121 -1.83 -11.62 -6.61
C THR A 121 -2.39 -13.05 -6.53
N SER A 122 -3.44 -13.35 -7.26
CA SER A 122 -4.02 -14.70 -7.34
C SER A 122 -3.35 -15.50 -8.45
N PHE A 123 -2.16 -16.01 -8.17
CA PHE A 123 -1.43 -16.84 -9.14
C PHE A 123 -1.22 -18.26 -8.67
#